data_92a15febe240c4c2e30b4f3e077dfcce
#
_entry.id   92a15febe240c4c2e30b4f3e077dfcce
#
_cell.length_a   1.000
_cell.length_b   1.000
_cell.length_c   1.000
_cell.angle_alpha   90.00
_cell.angle_beta   90.00
_cell.angle_gamma   90.00
#
_symmetry.space_group_name_H-M   'P 1'
#
loop_
_entity.id
_entity.type
_entity.pdbx_description
1 polymer ?
#
loop_
_entity_poly.entity_id
_entity_poly.type
_entity_poly.pdbx_seq_one_letter_code
_entity_poly.pdbx_strand_id
1 'polypeptide(L)'
;MQHGFNAYASASRATQAVVSPRELEASLLIKAASRLQAIADDWSLAERDLDEALAYNRKLWTLLVSAVIAEDNPLPVGIKTNILSLANF
;
A
#
# COMPACT_ATOMS: atom_id res chain seq x y z
N MET A 1 -23.94 23.55 -10.09
CA MET A 1 -23.68 22.10 -10.02
C MET A 1 -22.27 21.77 -10.43
N GLN A 2 -21.85 22.11 -11.65
CA GLN A 2 -20.48 21.81 -12.08
C GLN A 2 -19.41 22.50 -11.26
N HIS A 3 -19.67 23.73 -10.79
CA HIS A 3 -18.71 24.46 -9.96
C HIS A 3 -18.43 23.75 -8.64
N GLY A 4 -19.47 23.23 -7.97
CA GLY A 4 -19.28 22.47 -6.74
C GLY A 4 -18.54 21.18 -6.95
N PHE A 5 -18.87 20.47 -8.03
CA PHE A 5 -18.20 19.22 -8.39
C PHE A 5 -16.72 19.46 -8.73
N ASN A 6 -16.44 20.51 -9.51
CA ASN A 6 -15.07 20.84 -9.90
C ASN A 6 -14.24 21.27 -8.69
N ALA A 7 -14.84 22.03 -7.76
CA ALA A 7 -14.16 22.44 -6.54
C ALA A 7 -13.82 21.22 -5.66
N TYR A 8 -14.77 20.29 -5.54
CA TYR A 8 -14.54 19.05 -4.78
C TYR A 8 -13.43 18.21 -5.41
N ALA A 9 -13.46 18.03 -6.73
CA ALA A 9 -12.45 17.26 -7.43
C ALA A 9 -11.07 17.91 -7.31
N SER A 10 -10.98 19.25 -7.37
CA SER A 10 -9.74 19.97 -7.19
C SER A 10 -9.20 19.83 -5.77
N ALA A 11 -10.08 19.94 -4.76
CA ALA A 11 -9.71 19.75 -3.36
C ALA A 11 -9.22 18.32 -3.11
N SER A 12 -9.90 17.33 -3.68
CA SER A 12 -9.52 15.93 -3.55
C SER A 12 -8.14 15.68 -4.17
N ARG A 13 -7.87 16.24 -5.35
CA ARG A 13 -6.57 16.12 -5.99
C ARG A 13 -5.47 16.83 -5.21
N ALA A 14 -5.76 18.01 -4.68
CA ALA A 14 -4.82 18.76 -3.86
C ALA A 14 -4.49 17.99 -2.57
N THR A 15 -5.49 17.34 -1.96
CA THR A 15 -5.29 16.50 -0.78
C THR A 15 -4.41 15.31 -1.12
N GLN A 16 -4.65 14.66 -2.26
CA GLN A 16 -3.81 13.56 -2.71
C GLN A 16 -2.38 14.00 -2.98
N ALA A 17 -2.20 15.20 -3.52
CA ALA A 17 -0.88 15.73 -3.83
C ALA A 17 -0.05 16.00 -2.57
N VAL A 18 -0.70 16.27 -1.41
CA VAL A 18 0.02 16.50 -0.15
C VAL A 18 0.16 15.24 0.71
N VAL A 19 -0.43 14.12 0.28
CA VAL A 19 -0.23 12.84 0.96
C VAL A 19 1.23 12.43 0.80
N SER A 20 1.92 12.18 1.92
CA SER A 20 3.32 11.80 1.89
C SER A 20 3.48 10.41 1.29
N PRO A 21 4.64 10.10 0.68
CA PRO A 21 4.94 8.74 0.22
C PRO A 21 4.74 7.69 1.31
N ARG A 22 5.09 8.03 2.56
CA ARG A 22 4.91 7.13 3.70
C ARG A 22 3.43 6.84 3.96
N GLU A 23 2.57 7.84 3.91
CA GLU A 23 1.13 7.67 4.09
C GLU A 23 0.54 6.84 2.96
N LEU A 24 0.99 7.05 1.73
CA LEU A 24 0.56 6.26 0.60
C LEU A 24 0.98 4.80 0.75
N GLU A 25 2.22 4.55 1.14
CA GLU A 25 2.72 3.21 1.39
C GLU A 25 1.92 2.50 2.48
N ALA A 26 1.62 3.20 3.58
CA ALA A 26 0.80 2.66 4.65
C ALA A 26 -0.60 2.30 4.15
N SER A 27 -1.22 3.14 3.33
CA SER A 27 -2.53 2.88 2.74
C SER A 27 -2.52 1.63 1.87
N LEU A 28 -1.48 1.45 1.06
CA LEU A 28 -1.34 0.29 0.19
C LEU A 28 -1.14 -1.00 0.99
N LEU A 29 -0.37 -0.94 2.07
CA LEU A 29 -0.19 -2.08 2.97
C LEU A 29 -1.49 -2.47 3.65
N ILE A 30 -2.26 -1.49 4.13
CA ILE A 30 -3.55 -1.73 4.74
C ILE A 30 -4.51 -2.36 3.73
N LYS A 31 -4.50 -1.90 2.49
CA LYS A 31 -5.33 -2.46 1.43
C LYS A 31 -4.97 -3.92 1.16
N ALA A 32 -3.68 -4.23 1.08
CA ALA A 32 -3.22 -5.60 0.89
C ALA A 32 -3.65 -6.50 2.05
N ALA A 33 -3.47 -6.03 3.29
CA ALA A 33 -3.85 -6.77 4.48
C ALA A 33 -5.36 -6.99 4.55
N SER A 34 -6.15 -5.96 4.21
CA SER A 34 -7.61 -6.05 4.22
C SER A 34 -8.13 -7.07 3.22
N ARG A 35 -7.52 -7.15 2.04
CA ARG A 35 -7.88 -8.15 1.03
C ARG A 35 -7.62 -9.56 1.52
N LEU A 36 -6.46 -9.79 2.11
CA LEU A 36 -6.11 -11.09 2.67
C LEU A 36 -7.00 -11.45 3.86
N GLN A 37 -7.32 -10.46 4.70
CA GLN A 37 -8.19 -10.67 5.85
C GLN A 37 -9.62 -11.05 5.41
N ALA A 38 -10.14 -10.40 4.38
CA ALA A 38 -11.46 -10.73 3.84
C ALA A 38 -11.54 -12.18 3.37
N ILE A 39 -10.48 -12.67 2.73
CA ILE A 39 -10.40 -14.06 2.28
C ILE A 39 -10.29 -15.01 3.48
N ALA A 40 -9.49 -14.65 4.50
CA ALA A 40 -9.36 -15.45 5.71
C ALA A 40 -10.68 -15.55 6.47
N ASP A 41 -11.45 -14.48 6.49
CA ASP A 41 -12.75 -14.42 7.17
C ASP A 41 -13.84 -15.19 6.42
N ASP A 42 -13.71 -15.30 5.10
CA ASP A 42 -14.66 -16.06 4.26
C ASP A 42 -13.85 -16.86 3.23
N TRP A 43 -13.44 -18.05 3.62
CA TRP A 43 -12.57 -18.90 2.81
C TRP A 43 -13.22 -19.32 1.47
N SER A 44 -14.52 -19.19 1.34
CA SER A 44 -15.18 -19.44 0.06
C SER A 44 -14.72 -18.50 -1.04
N LEU A 45 -14.13 -17.35 -0.68
CA LEU A 45 -13.58 -16.40 -1.64
C LEU A 45 -12.19 -16.82 -2.17
N ALA A 46 -11.54 -17.78 -1.52
CA ALA A 46 -10.14 -18.10 -1.82
C ALA A 46 -9.94 -18.55 -3.28
N GLU A 47 -10.82 -19.39 -3.78
CA GLU A 47 -10.72 -19.90 -5.15
C GLU A 47 -10.76 -18.78 -6.18
N ARG A 48 -11.54 -17.73 -5.92
CA ARG A 48 -11.71 -16.61 -6.83
C ARG A 48 -10.62 -15.54 -6.64
N ASP A 49 -10.27 -15.23 -5.39
CA ASP A 49 -9.56 -13.99 -5.06
C ASP A 49 -8.15 -14.19 -4.50
N LEU A 50 -7.79 -15.39 -4.02
CA LEU A 50 -6.54 -15.58 -3.28
C LEU A 50 -5.30 -15.34 -4.15
N ASP A 51 -5.25 -15.88 -5.34
CA ASP A 51 -4.09 -15.74 -6.21
C ASP A 51 -3.80 -14.28 -6.53
N GLU A 52 -4.86 -13.52 -6.82
CA GLU A 52 -4.74 -12.10 -7.12
C GLU A 52 -4.31 -11.29 -5.90
N ALA A 53 -4.86 -11.61 -4.72
CA ALA A 53 -4.50 -10.94 -3.47
C ALA A 53 -3.04 -11.20 -3.11
N LEU A 54 -2.57 -12.43 -3.28
CA LEU A 54 -1.17 -12.78 -3.02
C LEU A 54 -0.23 -12.12 -4.03
N ALA A 55 -0.63 -12.06 -5.31
CA ALA A 55 0.16 -11.39 -6.34
C ALA A 55 0.28 -9.89 -6.06
N TYR A 56 -0.79 -9.25 -5.64
CA TYR A 56 -0.79 -7.85 -5.24
C TYR A 56 0.15 -7.62 -4.06
N ASN A 57 0.06 -8.46 -3.04
CA ASN A 57 0.90 -8.38 -1.86
C ASN A 57 2.39 -8.52 -2.22
N ARG A 58 2.72 -9.48 -3.06
CA ARG A 58 4.11 -9.71 -3.50
C ARG A 58 4.66 -8.52 -4.27
N LYS A 59 3.87 -7.97 -5.19
CA LYS A 59 4.26 -6.81 -5.97
C LYS A 59 4.49 -5.59 -5.09
N LEU A 60 3.61 -5.37 -4.12
CA LEU A 60 3.73 -4.27 -3.18
C LEU A 60 5.02 -4.39 -2.36
N TRP A 61 5.32 -5.56 -1.82
CA TRP A 61 6.54 -5.76 -1.03
C TRP A 61 7.80 -5.62 -1.87
N THR A 62 7.77 -6.03 -3.14
CA THR A 62 8.89 -5.80 -4.08
C THR A 62 9.16 -4.30 -4.24
N LEU A 63 8.12 -3.50 -4.39
CA LEU A 63 8.25 -2.04 -4.51
C LEU A 63 8.77 -1.42 -3.20
N LEU A 64 8.27 -1.89 -2.05
CA LEU A 64 8.72 -1.40 -0.75
C LEU A 64 10.20 -1.70 -0.50
N VAL A 65 10.65 -2.90 -0.82
CA VAL A 65 12.06 -3.27 -0.69
C VAL A 65 12.92 -2.36 -1.56
N SER A 66 12.53 -2.13 -2.81
CA SER A 66 13.26 -1.26 -3.72
C SER A 66 13.39 0.16 -3.15
N ALA A 67 12.32 0.68 -2.54
CA ALA A 67 12.34 2.01 -1.94
C ALA A 67 13.23 2.05 -0.69
N VAL A 68 13.19 1.01 0.13
CA VAL A 68 13.94 0.95 1.39
C VAL A 68 15.44 0.87 1.16
N ILE A 69 15.88 0.12 0.14
CA ILE A 69 17.30 -0.03 -0.16
C ILE A 69 17.88 1.14 -0.96
N ALA A 70 17.06 2.06 -1.44
CA ALA A 70 17.55 3.25 -2.14
C ALA A 70 18.40 4.11 -1.20
N GLU A 71 19.53 4.61 -1.70
CA GLU A 71 20.50 5.38 -0.88
C GLU A 71 19.87 6.64 -0.28
N ASP A 72 18.93 7.25 -0.99
CA ASP A 72 18.28 8.48 -0.56
C ASP A 72 17.09 8.27 0.38
N ASN A 73 16.79 7.04 0.74
CA ASN A 73 15.69 6.75 1.64
C ASN A 73 16.02 7.21 3.07
N PRO A 74 15.20 8.12 3.66
CA PRO A 74 15.52 8.75 4.94
C PRO A 74 15.19 7.91 6.18
N LEU A 75 14.66 6.70 6.03
CA LEU A 75 14.29 5.88 7.17
C LEU A 75 15.52 5.48 8.00
N PRO A 76 15.39 5.42 9.33
CA PRO A 76 16.45 4.90 10.19
C PRO A 76 16.81 3.45 9.83
N VAL A 77 18.08 3.10 10.02
CA VAL A 77 18.61 1.76 9.69
C VAL A 77 17.82 0.65 10.39
N GLY A 78 17.45 0.85 11.66
CA GLY A 78 16.67 -0.15 12.39
C GLY A 78 15.31 -0.45 11.76
N ILE A 79 14.63 0.60 11.27
CA ILE A 79 13.36 0.45 10.60
C ILE A 79 13.53 -0.23 9.24
N LYS A 80 14.56 0.15 8.48
CA LYS A 80 14.88 -0.50 7.21
C LYS A 80 15.11 -2.00 7.39
N THR A 81 15.89 -2.36 8.41
CA THR A 81 16.18 -3.75 8.73
C THR A 81 14.91 -4.52 9.05
N ASN A 82 14.00 -3.93 9.83
CA ASN A 82 12.74 -4.56 10.17
C ASN A 82 11.86 -4.78 8.94
N ILE A 83 11.79 -3.80 8.05
CA ILE A 83 11.01 -3.90 6.82
C ILE A 83 11.57 -5.01 5.92
N LEU A 84 12.89 -5.06 5.77
CA LEU A 84 13.55 -6.11 4.96
C LEU A 84 13.33 -7.50 5.54
N SER A 85 13.33 -7.63 6.86
CA SER A 85 13.03 -8.89 7.53
C SER A 85 11.60 -9.34 7.27
N LEU A 86 10.64 -8.43 7.35
CA LEU A 86 9.24 -8.71 7.04
C LEU A 86 9.05 -9.11 5.58
N ALA A 87 9.72 -8.42 4.67
CA ALA A 87 9.63 -8.69 3.23
C ALA A 87 10.15 -10.09 2.90
N ASN A 88 11.14 -10.56 3.63
CA ASN A 88 11.75 -11.87 3.42
C ASN A 88 10.90 -13.01 4.00
N PHE A 89 9.95 -12.67 4.82
CA PHE A 89 9.05 -13.64 5.44
C PHE A 89 8.00 -14.12 4.43
#